data_27f0a60a4e899bc4b140ba1d32755659
#
_entry.id   27f0a60a4e899bc4b140ba1d32755659
#
_cell.length_a   1.000
_cell.length_b   1.000
_cell.length_c   1.000
_cell.angle_alpha   90.00
_cell.angle_beta   90.00
_cell.angle_gamma   90.00
#
_symmetry.space_group_name_H-M   'P 1'
#
loop_
_entity.id
_entity.type
_entity.pdbx_description
1 polymer ?
#
loop_
_entity_poly.entity_id
_entity_poly.type
_entity_poly.pdbx_seq_one_letter_code
_entity_poly.pdbx_strand_id
1 'polypeptide(L)'
;NSNSIILDIGCGRGKILGNLKSKLKLRTKPFGIDIINHKDKDKRVNFKKTNALKFFDKNKHKFDLILIKQTIHLLSLNEIKKLLKIVKKKLTPRGKIFIFSLDTDKNEIPVFKLMKSRLSKSLMRDKKILDVIVKSNPQIIKKKFFYKVKITKKKYLNMIHNRYISTLLTFTKEELSAGLRELNLKYGQDIRFKDKLICIILQNSFK
;
A
#
# COMPACT_ATOMS: atom_id res chain seq x y z
N ASN A 1 1.40 -19.59 -8.57
CA ASN A 1 0.57 -20.71 -8.99
C ASN A 1 -0.68 -20.81 -8.11
N SER A 2 -1.62 -21.68 -8.43
CA SER A 2 -2.91 -21.85 -7.73
C SER A 2 -2.78 -22.31 -6.26
N ASN A 3 -1.68 -22.89 -5.87
CA ASN A 3 -1.41 -23.34 -4.50
C ASN A 3 -0.68 -22.30 -3.65
N SER A 4 -0.36 -21.11 -4.21
CA SER A 4 0.38 -20.09 -3.48
C SER A 4 -0.39 -19.55 -2.29
N ILE A 5 0.30 -19.45 -1.15
CA ILE A 5 -0.20 -18.84 0.07
C ILE A 5 0.23 -17.37 0.08
N ILE A 6 -0.74 -16.47 0.05
CA ILE A 6 -0.51 -15.03 -0.06
C ILE A 6 -1.01 -14.32 1.19
N LEU A 7 -0.22 -13.36 1.69
CA LEU A 7 -0.58 -12.43 2.76
C LEU A 7 -0.49 -10.99 2.26
N ASP A 8 -1.46 -10.15 2.62
CA ASP A 8 -1.40 -8.69 2.44
C ASP A 8 -1.47 -8.01 3.82
N ILE A 9 -0.45 -7.22 4.13
CA ILE A 9 -0.33 -6.47 5.38
C ILE A 9 -0.82 -5.04 5.13
N GLY A 10 -1.87 -4.63 5.84
CA GLY A 10 -2.59 -3.39 5.58
C GLY A 10 -3.48 -3.52 4.34
N CYS A 11 -4.23 -4.63 4.27
CA CYS A 11 -5.01 -4.99 3.08
C CYS A 11 -6.25 -4.11 2.84
N GLY A 12 -6.60 -3.24 3.79
CA GLY A 12 -7.83 -2.46 3.73
C GLY A 12 -9.06 -3.36 3.56
N ARG A 13 -9.83 -3.13 2.51
CA ARG A 13 -11.02 -3.94 2.18
C ARG A 13 -10.69 -5.27 1.49
N GLY A 14 -9.44 -5.60 1.25
CA GLY A 14 -9.00 -6.84 0.62
C GLY A 14 -9.26 -6.94 -0.88
N LYS A 15 -9.65 -5.86 -1.57
CA LYS A 15 -10.02 -5.89 -3.00
C LYS A 15 -8.88 -6.38 -3.90
N ILE A 16 -7.64 -5.99 -3.61
CA ILE A 16 -6.46 -6.45 -4.36
C ILE A 16 -6.30 -7.95 -4.21
N LEU A 17 -6.37 -8.46 -2.98
CA LEU A 17 -6.27 -9.89 -2.71
C LEU A 17 -7.40 -10.70 -3.36
N GLY A 18 -8.63 -10.20 -3.28
CA GLY A 18 -9.77 -10.83 -3.94
C GLY A 18 -9.59 -10.93 -5.45
N ASN A 19 -9.06 -9.89 -6.08
CA ASN A 19 -8.73 -9.90 -7.50
C ASN A 19 -7.57 -10.85 -7.83
N LEU A 20 -6.53 -10.89 -6.99
CA LEU A 20 -5.44 -11.86 -7.13
C LEU A 20 -5.93 -13.29 -7.00
N LYS A 21 -6.82 -13.58 -6.02
CA LYS A 21 -7.44 -14.90 -5.89
C LYS A 21 -8.11 -15.34 -7.19
N SER A 22 -8.91 -14.47 -7.78
CA SER A 22 -9.62 -14.80 -9.03
C SER A 22 -8.65 -14.96 -10.22
N LYS A 23 -7.73 -14.01 -10.41
CA LYS A 23 -6.79 -14.04 -11.54
C LYS A 23 -5.82 -15.22 -11.49
N LEU A 24 -5.31 -15.55 -10.32
CA LEU A 24 -4.36 -16.65 -10.11
C LEU A 24 -5.06 -17.99 -9.85
N LYS A 25 -6.39 -18.01 -9.83
CA LYS A 25 -7.22 -19.19 -9.52
C LYS A 25 -6.75 -19.89 -8.23
N LEU A 26 -6.46 -19.09 -7.17
CA LEU A 26 -5.93 -19.65 -5.93
C LEU A 26 -6.95 -20.63 -5.31
N ARG A 27 -6.50 -21.82 -4.92
CA ARG A 27 -7.33 -22.84 -4.27
C ARG A 27 -7.82 -22.38 -2.90
N THR A 28 -6.94 -21.76 -2.13
CA THR A 28 -7.27 -21.23 -0.79
C THR A 28 -7.54 -19.72 -0.83
N LYS A 29 -8.29 -19.22 0.15
CA LYS A 29 -8.45 -17.77 0.34
C LYS A 29 -7.13 -17.17 0.82
N PRO A 30 -6.60 -16.10 0.18
CA PRO A 30 -5.42 -15.41 0.67
C PRO A 30 -5.72 -14.71 2.00
N PHE A 31 -4.68 -14.50 2.80
CA PHE A 31 -4.79 -13.82 4.09
C PHE A 31 -4.67 -12.31 3.90
N GLY A 32 -5.58 -11.57 4.50
CA GLY A 32 -5.53 -10.11 4.58
C GLY A 32 -5.59 -9.65 6.03
N ILE A 33 -4.65 -8.82 6.45
CA ILE A 33 -4.68 -8.24 7.79
C ILE A 33 -4.72 -6.72 7.73
N ASP A 34 -5.51 -6.13 8.62
CA ASP A 34 -5.59 -4.68 8.81
C ASP A 34 -5.96 -4.36 10.26
N ILE A 35 -5.57 -3.19 10.72
CA ILE A 35 -5.97 -2.69 12.06
C ILE A 35 -7.41 -2.17 12.06
N ILE A 36 -7.93 -1.80 10.89
CA ILE A 36 -9.29 -1.30 10.70
C ILE A 36 -10.21 -2.43 10.27
N ASN A 37 -11.37 -2.53 10.91
CA ASN A 37 -12.40 -3.51 10.54
C ASN A 37 -13.37 -2.89 9.53
N HIS A 38 -13.05 -2.97 8.25
CA HIS A 38 -13.93 -2.47 7.19
C HIS A 38 -15.22 -3.30 7.07
N LYS A 39 -16.36 -2.65 6.88
CA LYS A 39 -17.68 -3.33 6.74
C LYS A 39 -17.80 -4.10 5.41
N ASP A 40 -17.29 -3.52 4.30
CA ASP A 40 -17.41 -4.01 2.92
C ASP A 40 -16.17 -4.80 2.45
N LYS A 41 -15.70 -5.71 3.30
CA LYS A 41 -14.54 -6.58 2.99
C LYS A 41 -14.85 -7.55 1.84
N ASP A 42 -13.82 -7.83 1.04
CA ASP A 42 -13.92 -8.82 -0.04
C ASP A 42 -14.10 -10.23 0.53
N LYS A 43 -15.22 -10.89 0.21
CA LYS A 43 -15.57 -12.24 0.73
C LYS A 43 -14.60 -13.34 0.26
N ARG A 44 -13.79 -13.07 -0.77
CA ARG A 44 -12.78 -14.00 -1.29
C ARG A 44 -11.50 -14.03 -0.45
N VAL A 45 -11.39 -13.20 0.59
CA VAL A 45 -10.21 -13.03 1.44
C VAL A 45 -10.48 -13.55 2.85
N ASN A 46 -9.50 -14.23 3.42
CA ASN A 46 -9.48 -14.57 4.85
C ASN A 46 -8.97 -13.36 5.62
N PHE A 47 -9.89 -12.47 6.02
CA PHE A 47 -9.57 -11.21 6.67
C PHE A 47 -9.44 -11.38 8.19
N LYS A 48 -8.41 -10.76 8.78
CA LYS A 48 -8.25 -10.66 10.23
C LYS A 48 -7.94 -9.23 10.66
N LYS A 49 -8.73 -8.69 11.60
CA LYS A 49 -8.43 -7.42 12.26
C LYS A 49 -7.30 -7.63 13.25
N THR A 50 -6.09 -7.19 12.92
CA THR A 50 -4.90 -7.32 13.77
C THR A 50 -3.77 -6.47 13.22
N ASN A 51 -2.77 -6.15 14.04
CA ASN A 51 -1.51 -5.64 13.54
C ASN A 51 -0.59 -6.79 13.09
N ALA A 52 0.40 -6.45 12.25
CA ALA A 52 1.28 -7.43 11.64
C ALA A 52 2.09 -8.24 12.65
N LEU A 53 2.63 -7.63 13.70
CA LEU A 53 3.46 -8.31 14.70
C LEU A 53 2.64 -9.37 15.44
N LYS A 54 1.47 -8.97 15.99
CA LYS A 54 0.55 -9.90 16.67
C LYS A 54 0.04 -11.03 15.76
N PHE A 55 -0.10 -10.76 14.46
CA PHE A 55 -0.49 -11.79 13.50
C PHE A 55 0.55 -12.91 13.42
N PHE A 56 1.82 -12.54 13.30
CA PHE A 56 2.90 -13.51 13.16
C PHE A 56 3.20 -14.30 14.43
N ASP A 57 2.92 -13.76 15.61
CA ASP A 57 3.07 -14.49 16.89
C ASP A 57 2.18 -15.74 16.93
N LYS A 58 0.99 -15.66 16.35
CA LYS A 58 -0.02 -16.73 16.38
C LYS A 58 -0.11 -17.54 15.08
N ASN A 59 0.58 -17.11 14.01
CA ASN A 59 0.47 -17.72 12.69
C ASN A 59 1.72 -18.50 12.32
N LYS A 60 1.54 -19.81 12.06
CA LYS A 60 2.64 -20.74 11.69
C LYS A 60 2.86 -20.86 10.17
N HIS A 61 1.97 -20.31 9.33
CA HIS A 61 2.10 -20.42 7.87
C HIS A 61 3.39 -19.79 7.35
N LYS A 62 3.93 -20.40 6.29
CA LYS A 62 4.91 -19.82 5.39
C LYS A 62 4.18 -19.28 4.18
N PHE A 63 4.65 -18.16 3.63
CA PHE A 63 4.01 -17.44 2.54
C PHE A 63 4.88 -17.43 1.29
N ASP A 64 4.26 -17.66 0.14
CA ASP A 64 4.91 -17.52 -1.17
C ASP A 64 4.98 -16.05 -1.59
N LEU A 65 4.02 -15.26 -1.13
CA LEU A 65 3.99 -13.83 -1.38
C LEU A 65 3.46 -13.08 -0.17
N ILE A 66 4.23 -12.08 0.28
CA ILE A 66 3.76 -11.09 1.26
C ILE A 66 3.69 -9.75 0.55
N LEU A 67 2.52 -9.12 0.56
CA LEU A 67 2.30 -7.77 0.04
C LEU A 67 2.28 -6.77 1.20
N ILE A 68 2.89 -5.60 0.98
CA ILE A 68 2.79 -4.43 1.86
C ILE A 68 2.57 -3.24 0.93
N LYS A 69 1.31 -2.89 0.67
CA LYS A 69 1.00 -1.83 -0.28
C LYS A 69 0.49 -0.59 0.43
N GLN A 70 1.25 0.51 0.32
CA GLN A 70 0.87 1.80 0.90
C GLN A 70 0.60 1.75 2.42
N THR A 71 1.36 0.91 3.13
CA THR A 71 1.19 0.66 4.57
C THR A 71 2.50 0.86 5.33
N ILE A 72 3.64 0.58 4.69
CA ILE A 72 4.95 0.60 5.36
C ILE A 72 5.27 1.97 6.02
N HIS A 73 4.78 3.05 5.40
CA HIS A 73 4.98 4.41 5.88
C HIS A 73 4.16 4.77 7.15
N LEU A 74 3.22 3.91 7.55
CA LEU A 74 2.44 4.08 8.77
C LEU A 74 3.18 3.54 10.00
N LEU A 75 4.28 2.80 9.79
CA LEU A 75 5.08 2.20 10.85
C LEU A 75 6.30 3.07 11.19
N SER A 76 6.75 3.00 12.43
CA SER A 76 8.03 3.55 12.86
C SER A 76 9.20 2.74 12.27
N LEU A 77 10.40 3.32 12.19
CA LEU A 77 11.58 2.62 11.69
C LEU A 77 11.89 1.35 12.49
N ASN A 78 11.67 1.35 13.80
CA ASN A 78 11.88 0.19 14.66
C ASN A 78 10.86 -0.93 14.35
N GLU A 79 9.59 -0.56 14.15
CA GLU A 79 8.56 -1.53 13.75
C GLU A 79 8.84 -2.10 12.36
N ILE A 80 9.31 -1.29 11.42
CA ILE A 80 9.71 -1.73 10.08
C ILE A 80 10.84 -2.76 10.17
N LYS A 81 11.90 -2.47 10.93
CA LYS A 81 13.02 -3.40 11.12
C LYS A 81 12.55 -4.73 11.74
N LYS A 82 11.73 -4.67 12.80
CA LYS A 82 11.14 -5.86 13.44
C LYS A 82 10.28 -6.64 12.44
N LEU A 83 9.36 -5.95 11.75
CA LEU A 83 8.48 -6.56 10.77
C LEU A 83 9.26 -7.27 9.66
N LEU A 84 10.23 -6.61 9.04
CA LEU A 84 11.04 -7.18 7.96
C LEU A 84 11.82 -8.42 8.41
N LYS A 85 12.36 -8.41 9.64
CA LYS A 85 13.01 -9.59 10.23
C LYS A 85 12.06 -10.78 10.37
N ILE A 86 10.82 -10.53 10.82
CA ILE A 86 9.81 -11.57 11.00
C ILE A 86 9.30 -12.09 9.65
N VAL A 87 8.91 -11.19 8.73
CA VAL A 87 8.32 -11.60 7.45
C VAL A 87 9.30 -12.41 6.59
N LYS A 88 10.61 -12.09 6.63
CA LYS A 88 11.63 -12.90 5.96
C LYS A 88 11.62 -14.36 6.46
N LYS A 89 11.54 -14.57 7.78
CA LYS A 89 11.46 -15.92 8.38
C LYS A 89 10.16 -16.65 8.03
N LYS A 90 9.12 -15.92 7.62
CA LYS A 90 7.81 -16.46 7.26
C LYS A 90 7.62 -16.67 5.75
N LEU A 91 8.64 -16.46 4.94
CA LEU A 91 8.63 -16.82 3.53
C LEU A 91 8.88 -18.32 3.33
N THR A 92 8.26 -18.87 2.28
CA THR A 92 8.72 -20.15 1.71
C THR A 92 10.10 -19.95 1.06
N PRO A 93 10.82 -21.02 0.71
CA PRO A 93 12.15 -20.91 0.08
C PRO A 93 12.15 -19.97 -1.16
N ARG A 94 11.13 -20.01 -1.99
CA ARG A 94 10.97 -19.14 -3.19
C ARG A 94 10.07 -17.94 -2.95
N GLY A 95 9.68 -17.70 -1.69
CA GLY A 95 8.77 -16.64 -1.29
C GLY A 95 9.39 -15.25 -1.47
N LYS A 96 8.51 -14.28 -1.73
CA LYS A 96 8.90 -12.89 -1.96
C LYS A 96 8.05 -11.93 -1.14
N ILE A 97 8.64 -10.79 -0.78
CA ILE A 97 7.93 -9.66 -0.19
C ILE A 97 7.90 -8.56 -1.22
N PHE A 98 6.71 -8.03 -1.52
CA PHE A 98 6.52 -6.88 -2.38
C PHE A 98 6.06 -5.70 -1.55
N ILE A 99 6.89 -4.65 -1.48
CA ILE A 99 6.57 -3.40 -0.80
C ILE A 99 6.28 -2.35 -1.86
N PHE A 100 5.04 -1.89 -1.93
CA PHE A 100 4.62 -0.82 -2.83
C PHE A 100 4.44 0.50 -2.07
N SER A 101 5.07 1.54 -2.59
CA SER A 101 4.92 2.92 -2.12
C SER A 101 4.70 3.86 -3.31
N LEU A 102 4.23 5.09 -3.05
CA LEU A 102 4.21 6.12 -4.08
C LEU A 102 5.63 6.42 -4.56
N ASP A 103 5.78 6.82 -5.82
CA ASP A 103 7.07 7.35 -6.30
C ASP A 103 7.37 8.65 -5.55
N THR A 104 8.47 8.64 -4.81
CA THR A 104 8.87 9.74 -3.93
C THR A 104 9.48 10.91 -4.68
N ASP A 105 9.93 10.69 -5.92
CA ASP A 105 10.63 11.70 -6.72
C ASP A 105 9.72 12.35 -7.78
N LYS A 106 8.82 11.57 -8.38
CA LYS A 106 8.00 12.00 -9.52
C LYS A 106 6.53 11.61 -9.33
N ASN A 107 5.83 12.27 -8.40
CA ASN A 107 4.41 12.03 -8.17
C ASN A 107 3.55 13.00 -9.00
N GLU A 108 2.53 12.49 -9.68
CA GLU A 108 1.60 13.26 -10.51
C GLU A 108 0.16 13.24 -9.98
N ILE A 109 -0.05 12.77 -8.75
CA ILE A 109 -1.39 12.75 -8.15
C ILE A 109 -1.94 14.18 -8.12
N PRO A 110 -3.14 14.42 -8.64
CA PRO A 110 -3.77 15.74 -8.60
C PRO A 110 -4.02 16.18 -7.15
N VAL A 111 -3.49 17.33 -6.78
CA VAL A 111 -3.53 17.84 -5.42
C VAL A 111 -3.90 19.31 -5.40
N PHE A 112 -4.57 19.77 -4.35
CA PHE A 112 -4.72 21.19 -4.02
C PHE A 112 -3.49 21.70 -3.26
N LYS A 113 -3.31 23.03 -3.18
CA LYS A 113 -2.08 23.65 -2.68
C LYS A 113 -1.62 23.14 -1.30
N LEU A 114 -2.51 23.10 -0.33
CA LEU A 114 -2.17 22.64 1.02
C LEU A 114 -1.87 21.12 1.04
N MET A 115 -2.60 20.32 0.26
CA MET A 115 -2.33 18.91 0.10
C MET A 115 -0.96 18.65 -0.53
N LYS A 116 -0.54 19.46 -1.52
CA LYS A 116 0.79 19.36 -2.14
C LYS A 116 1.89 19.49 -1.10
N SER A 117 1.80 20.48 -0.22
CA SER A 117 2.78 20.71 0.85
C SER A 117 2.86 19.51 1.81
N ARG A 118 1.71 19.04 2.32
CA ARG A 118 1.69 17.89 3.25
C ARG A 118 2.13 16.58 2.58
N LEU A 119 1.74 16.36 1.33
CA LEU A 119 2.17 15.19 0.56
C LEU A 119 3.68 15.19 0.33
N SER A 120 4.27 16.34 -0.02
CA SER A 120 5.73 16.45 -0.22
C SER A 120 6.50 16.09 1.06
N LYS A 121 6.05 16.57 2.24
CA LYS A 121 6.66 16.18 3.53
C LYS A 121 6.54 14.66 3.78
N SER A 122 5.38 14.07 3.50
CA SER A 122 5.17 12.61 3.63
C SER A 122 6.08 11.84 2.67
N LEU A 123 6.21 12.26 1.42
CA LEU A 123 7.07 11.60 0.44
C LEU A 123 8.56 11.67 0.81
N MET A 124 9.03 12.79 1.39
CA MET A 124 10.41 12.89 1.91
C MET A 124 10.66 11.88 3.04
N ARG A 125 9.69 11.70 3.96
CA ARG A 125 9.78 10.67 5.00
C ARG A 125 9.77 9.28 4.39
N ASP A 126 8.88 9.01 3.45
CA ASP A 126 8.77 7.72 2.77
C ASP A 126 10.08 7.38 2.02
N LYS A 127 10.73 8.37 1.40
CA LYS A 127 12.05 8.20 0.78
C LYS A 127 13.08 7.70 1.79
N LYS A 128 13.17 8.34 2.97
CA LYS A 128 14.08 7.89 4.05
C LYS A 128 13.78 6.45 4.50
N ILE A 129 12.51 6.08 4.62
CA ILE A 129 12.09 4.70 4.96
C ILE A 129 12.56 3.71 3.88
N LEU A 130 12.30 4.03 2.61
CA LEU A 130 12.71 3.17 1.49
C LEU A 130 14.23 3.03 1.42
N ASP A 131 14.98 4.10 1.64
CA ASP A 131 16.45 4.08 1.68
C ASP A 131 16.98 3.18 2.81
N VAL A 132 16.38 3.23 4.00
CA VAL A 132 16.73 2.34 5.11
C VAL A 132 16.46 0.87 4.74
N ILE A 133 15.31 0.58 4.11
CA ILE A 133 14.97 -0.78 3.66
C ILE A 133 15.99 -1.27 2.63
N VAL A 134 16.35 -0.43 1.67
CA VAL A 134 17.32 -0.74 0.61
C VAL A 134 18.69 -1.02 1.21
N LYS A 135 19.22 -0.11 2.04
CA LYS A 135 20.55 -0.26 2.68
C LYS A 135 20.65 -1.51 3.55
N SER A 136 19.58 -1.88 4.22
CA SER A 136 19.54 -3.06 5.10
C SER A 136 19.39 -4.40 4.36
N ASN A 137 19.26 -4.38 3.03
CA ASN A 137 18.97 -5.57 2.24
C ASN A 137 19.66 -5.49 0.86
N PRO A 138 20.94 -5.84 0.74
CA PRO A 138 21.72 -5.64 -0.50
C PRO A 138 21.19 -6.40 -1.72
N GLN A 139 20.41 -7.46 -1.52
CA GLN A 139 19.86 -8.29 -2.60
C GLN A 139 18.42 -7.91 -2.98
N ILE A 140 18.08 -6.64 -2.94
CA ILE A 140 16.76 -6.20 -3.33
C ILE A 140 16.67 -5.88 -4.83
N ILE A 141 15.46 -6.05 -5.36
CA ILE A 141 15.12 -5.58 -6.70
C ILE A 141 14.17 -4.38 -6.52
N LYS A 142 14.56 -3.23 -7.06
CA LYS A 142 13.72 -2.03 -7.09
C LYS A 142 13.15 -1.86 -8.49
N LYS A 143 11.81 -1.78 -8.60
CA LYS A 143 11.10 -1.54 -9.87
C LYS A 143 10.18 -0.33 -9.74
N LYS A 144 10.06 0.44 -10.82
CA LYS A 144 9.08 1.53 -10.94
C LYS A 144 7.94 1.06 -11.84
N PHE A 145 6.73 1.37 -11.42
CA PHE A 145 5.51 1.10 -12.17
C PHE A 145 4.74 2.39 -12.35
N PHE A 146 4.09 2.52 -13.48
CA PHE A 146 3.13 3.60 -13.69
C PHE A 146 1.94 3.07 -14.50
N TYR A 147 0.79 3.65 -14.28
CA TYR A 147 -0.35 3.45 -15.15
C TYR A 147 -1.10 4.77 -15.34
N LYS A 148 -1.67 4.91 -16.53
CA LYS A 148 -2.46 6.09 -16.89
C LYS A 148 -3.82 6.00 -16.21
N VAL A 149 -4.15 7.00 -15.40
CA VAL A 149 -5.47 7.12 -14.77
C VAL A 149 -6.28 8.12 -15.54
N LYS A 150 -7.50 7.74 -15.93
CA LYS A 150 -8.57 8.63 -16.39
C LYS A 150 -9.75 8.44 -15.45
N ILE A 151 -10.18 9.49 -14.79
CA ILE A 151 -11.23 9.47 -13.79
C ILE A 151 -12.11 10.72 -13.94
N THR A 152 -13.41 10.60 -13.78
CA THR A 152 -14.29 11.78 -13.78
C THR A 152 -13.97 12.67 -12.56
N LYS A 153 -14.06 13.99 -12.74
CA LYS A 153 -13.89 14.97 -11.65
C LYS A 153 -14.76 14.62 -10.45
N LYS A 154 -16.05 14.34 -10.66
CA LYS A 154 -16.97 13.94 -9.58
C LYS A 154 -16.44 12.76 -8.75
N LYS A 155 -15.98 11.70 -9.41
CA LYS A 155 -15.43 10.53 -8.73
C LYS A 155 -14.14 10.84 -7.98
N TYR A 156 -13.25 11.66 -8.57
CA TYR A 156 -12.01 12.05 -7.93
C TYR A 156 -12.26 12.92 -6.68
N LEU A 157 -13.13 13.93 -6.77
CA LEU A 157 -13.52 14.77 -5.63
C LEU A 157 -14.13 13.93 -4.50
N ASN A 158 -14.96 12.94 -4.84
CA ASN A 158 -15.50 12.01 -3.85
C ASN A 158 -14.40 11.16 -3.17
N MET A 159 -13.37 10.74 -3.89
CA MET A 159 -12.21 10.05 -3.31
C MET A 159 -11.45 10.96 -2.34
N ILE A 160 -11.22 12.23 -2.69
CA ILE A 160 -10.59 13.22 -1.80
C ILE A 160 -11.46 13.43 -0.55
N HIS A 161 -12.75 13.65 -0.71
CA HIS A 161 -13.70 13.81 0.39
C HIS A 161 -13.67 12.61 1.35
N ASN A 162 -13.59 11.39 0.81
CA ASN A 162 -13.49 10.15 1.59
C ASN A 162 -12.05 9.82 2.02
N ARG A 163 -11.11 10.77 1.93
CA ARG A 163 -9.75 10.67 2.45
C ARG A 163 -9.00 9.42 2.01
N TYR A 164 -9.00 9.12 0.69
CA TYR A 164 -8.50 7.87 0.10
C TYR A 164 -6.99 7.64 0.26
N ILE A 165 -6.22 8.68 0.60
CA ILE A 165 -4.80 8.57 0.97
C ILE A 165 -4.54 9.11 2.37
N SER A 166 -3.55 8.53 3.06
CA SER A 166 -3.23 8.82 4.46
C SER A 166 -2.95 10.31 4.74
N THR A 167 -2.33 11.02 3.81
CA THR A 167 -2.10 12.47 3.93
C THR A 167 -3.39 13.25 4.17
N LEU A 168 -4.51 12.80 3.60
CA LEU A 168 -5.81 13.48 3.76
C LEU A 168 -6.42 13.29 5.17
N LEU A 169 -5.96 12.30 5.93
CA LEU A 169 -6.44 12.06 7.30
C LEU A 169 -6.09 13.19 8.27
N THR A 170 -5.07 13.97 7.95
CA THR A 170 -4.58 15.08 8.80
C THR A 170 -5.30 16.41 8.55
N PHE A 171 -6.25 16.47 7.61
CA PHE A 171 -6.97 17.70 7.27
C PHE A 171 -8.20 17.90 8.15
N THR A 172 -8.49 19.14 8.52
CA THR A 172 -9.80 19.50 9.10
C THR A 172 -10.88 19.41 8.02
N LYS A 173 -12.14 19.51 8.40
CA LYS A 173 -13.26 19.53 7.44
C LYS A 173 -13.22 20.80 6.57
N GLU A 174 -12.85 21.92 7.15
CA GLU A 174 -12.74 23.23 6.49
C GLU A 174 -11.61 23.25 5.47
N GLU A 175 -10.41 22.80 5.87
CA GLU A 175 -9.26 22.65 4.97
C GLU A 175 -9.57 21.74 3.77
N LEU A 176 -10.25 20.62 4.05
CA LEU A 176 -10.63 19.67 3.01
C LEU A 176 -11.68 20.26 2.06
N SER A 177 -12.67 20.97 2.59
CA SER A 177 -13.70 21.66 1.79
C SER A 177 -13.11 22.75 0.90
N ALA A 178 -12.17 23.54 1.43
CA ALA A 178 -11.43 24.54 0.64
C ALA A 178 -10.62 23.88 -0.48
N GLY A 179 -9.91 22.79 -0.18
CA GLY A 179 -9.16 22.02 -1.18
C GLY A 179 -10.04 21.38 -2.25
N LEU A 180 -11.24 20.91 -1.89
CA LEU A 180 -12.21 20.40 -2.87
C LEU A 180 -12.70 21.49 -3.82
N ARG A 181 -12.95 22.71 -3.34
CA ARG A 181 -13.29 23.86 -4.19
C ARG A 181 -12.14 24.19 -5.15
N GLU A 182 -10.90 24.23 -4.65
CA GLU A 182 -9.72 24.46 -5.50
C GLU A 182 -9.61 23.43 -6.63
N LEU A 183 -9.74 22.14 -6.31
CA LEU A 183 -9.70 21.07 -7.32
C LEU A 183 -10.87 21.15 -8.31
N ASN A 184 -12.06 21.53 -7.85
CA ASN A 184 -13.24 21.68 -8.71
C ASN A 184 -13.06 22.78 -9.75
N LEU A 185 -12.43 23.90 -9.38
CA LEU A 185 -12.09 25.01 -10.28
C LEU A 185 -10.96 24.65 -11.24
N LYS A 186 -9.94 23.91 -10.74
CA LYS A 186 -8.73 23.60 -11.49
C LYS A 186 -8.93 22.58 -12.61
N TYR A 187 -9.83 21.63 -12.46
CA TYR A 187 -9.99 20.52 -13.39
C TYR A 187 -11.34 20.56 -14.11
N GLY A 188 -11.35 20.20 -15.40
CA GLY A 188 -12.56 19.99 -16.21
C GLY A 188 -13.29 18.69 -15.84
N GLN A 189 -14.08 18.14 -16.77
CA GLN A 189 -14.90 16.94 -16.51
C GLN A 189 -14.08 15.69 -16.17
N ASP A 190 -12.93 15.51 -16.84
CA ASP A 190 -12.03 14.38 -16.64
C ASP A 190 -10.69 14.85 -16.06
N ILE A 191 -10.19 14.07 -15.10
CA ILE A 191 -8.85 14.22 -14.53
C ILE A 191 -7.98 13.09 -15.07
N ARG A 192 -6.83 13.42 -15.64
CA ARG A 192 -5.85 12.48 -16.19
C ARG A 192 -4.51 12.68 -15.51
N PHE A 193 -3.90 11.60 -15.08
CA PHE A 193 -2.56 11.62 -14.48
C PHE A 193 -1.91 10.23 -14.58
N LYS A 194 -0.60 10.17 -14.29
CA LYS A 194 0.10 8.90 -14.14
C LYS A 194 0.22 8.58 -12.66
N ASP A 195 -0.37 7.47 -12.22
CA ASP A 195 -0.11 6.93 -10.90
C ASP A 195 1.22 6.19 -10.94
N LYS A 196 2.19 6.67 -10.15
CA LYS A 196 3.57 6.19 -10.16
C LYS A 196 3.89 5.53 -8.82
N LEU A 197 4.33 4.29 -8.89
CA LEU A 197 4.65 3.46 -7.74
C LEU A 197 6.10 2.95 -7.82
N ILE A 198 6.73 2.87 -6.66
CA ILE A 198 7.96 2.11 -6.46
C ILE A 198 7.59 0.77 -5.83
N CYS A 199 8.12 -0.32 -6.36
CA CYS A 199 8.06 -1.64 -5.74
C CYS A 199 9.45 -2.08 -5.33
N ILE A 200 9.62 -2.38 -4.05
CA ILE A 200 10.79 -3.04 -3.51
C ILE A 200 10.45 -4.52 -3.35
N ILE A 201 11.26 -5.39 -3.93
CA ILE A 201 11.11 -6.84 -3.86
C ILE A 201 12.24 -7.39 -3.01
N LEU A 202 11.87 -8.04 -1.91
CA LEU A 202 12.77 -8.81 -1.05
C LEU A 202 12.48 -10.29 -1.29
N GLN A 203 13.54 -11.09 -1.35
CA GLN A 203 13.44 -12.55 -1.48
C GLN A 203 14.35 -13.22 -0.47
N ASN A 204 14.09 -14.48 -0.13
CA ASN A 204 15.02 -15.25 0.66
C ASN A 204 16.31 -15.43 -0.14
N SER A 205 17.44 -15.11 0.48
CA SER A 205 18.73 -15.55 -0.01
C SER A 205 18.84 -17.04 0.32
N PHE A 206 18.77 -17.88 -0.71
CA PHE A 206 19.25 -19.26 -0.50
C PHE A 206 20.74 -19.18 -0.20
N LYS A 207 21.13 -19.56 1.00
CA LYS A 207 22.45 -20.12 1.23
C LYS A 207 22.34 -21.62 1.02
#